data_b98b40af0758980e095d9157555869af
#
_entry.id   b98b40af0758980e095d9157555869af
#
_cell.length_a   1.000
_cell.length_b   1.000
_cell.length_c   1.000
_cell.angle_alpha   90.00
_cell.angle_beta   90.00
_cell.angle_gamma   90.00
#
_symmetry.space_group_name_H-M   'P 1'
#
loop_
_entity.id
_entity.type
_entity.pdbx_description
1 polymer ?
#
loop_
_entity_poly.entity_id
_entity_poly.type
_entity_poly.pdbx_seq_one_letter_code
_entity_poly.pdbx_strand_id
1 'polypeptide(L)'
;TGPYAKRAGFGAVGEAMGGLRYVCGDPATPPSRMGISIGDSLAATFACIGALSALYYRERTGQGQVVDSAIYESVLNMMESLITEYDKTGYIRERTGAILPNVAPSNVYPTRDGGMILIAANQDTVFGRLAEAMGRPELSKDERYATHTARGARQKELDDLIADWTRTIDAGPLEELMEKFGIPAGKIYRTPEMLEDAHFRAREAIVKTMHPKFGELRM
;
A
#
# COMPACT_ATOMS: atom_id res chain seq x y z
N THR A 1 20.02 -14.15 17.92
CA THR A 1 19.91 -14.46 19.36
C THR A 1 18.56 -15.09 19.69
N GLY A 2 18.24 -15.39 20.97
CA GLY A 2 16.96 -15.86 21.45
C GLY A 2 16.66 -17.35 21.25
N PRO A 3 15.46 -17.79 21.70
CA PRO A 3 15.10 -19.23 21.72
C PRO A 3 15.04 -19.88 20.34
N TYR A 4 14.86 -19.08 19.28
CA TYR A 4 14.71 -19.55 17.90
C TYR A 4 15.99 -19.41 17.06
N ALA A 5 17.11 -19.00 17.64
CA ALA A 5 18.37 -18.75 16.92
C ALA A 5 18.88 -19.93 16.06
N LYS A 6 18.48 -21.17 16.39
CA LYS A 6 18.85 -22.37 15.63
C LYS A 6 17.79 -22.86 14.64
N ARG A 7 16.66 -22.18 14.53
CA ARG A 7 15.62 -22.54 13.56
C ARG A 7 16.03 -22.12 12.15
N ALA A 8 15.77 -22.98 11.18
CA ALA A 8 15.92 -22.60 9.78
C ALA A 8 14.88 -21.53 9.41
N GLY A 9 15.30 -20.54 8.61
CA GLY A 9 14.44 -19.42 8.20
C GLY A 9 14.81 -18.90 6.82
N PHE A 10 13.83 -18.27 6.21
CA PHE A 10 13.95 -17.44 5.01
C PHE A 10 13.10 -16.17 5.21
N GLY A 11 13.25 -15.16 4.33
CA GLY A 11 12.45 -13.94 4.37
C GLY A 11 10.95 -14.19 4.51
N ALA A 12 10.41 -15.17 3.77
CA ALA A 12 9.00 -15.56 3.85
C ALA A 12 8.56 -16.05 5.26
N VAL A 13 9.44 -16.71 6.00
CA VAL A 13 9.16 -17.17 7.37
C VAL A 13 9.16 -15.96 8.33
N GLY A 14 10.10 -15.03 8.15
CA GLY A 14 10.15 -13.78 8.91
C GLY A 14 8.91 -12.90 8.65
N GLU A 15 8.46 -12.79 7.39
CA GLU A 15 7.23 -12.08 7.03
C GLU A 15 5.98 -12.70 7.69
N ALA A 16 5.92 -14.03 7.74
CA ALA A 16 4.81 -14.73 8.39
C ALA A 16 4.82 -14.53 9.91
N MET A 17 5.98 -14.63 10.54
CA MET A 17 6.15 -14.44 11.97
C MET A 17 5.91 -12.99 12.40
N GLY A 18 6.29 -12.00 11.58
CA GLY A 18 6.07 -10.57 11.82
C GLY A 18 4.64 -10.11 11.57
N GLY A 19 3.73 -10.99 11.12
CA GLY A 19 2.30 -10.70 10.95
C GLY A 19 1.88 -10.27 9.54
N LEU A 20 2.80 -9.82 8.69
CA LEU A 20 2.47 -9.27 7.36
C LEU A 20 1.66 -10.25 6.49
N ARG A 21 2.07 -11.53 6.48
CA ARG A 21 1.36 -12.57 5.72
C ARG A 21 -0.08 -12.74 6.15
N TYR A 22 -0.36 -12.61 7.44
CA TYR A 22 -1.71 -12.80 7.97
C TYR A 22 -2.68 -11.73 7.46
N VAL A 23 -2.25 -10.47 7.38
CA VAL A 23 -3.10 -9.34 6.97
C VAL A 23 -3.08 -9.06 5.46
N CYS A 24 -2.26 -9.78 4.69
CA CYS A 24 -2.12 -9.57 3.25
C CYS A 24 -2.98 -10.52 2.43
N GLY A 25 -3.80 -9.98 1.54
CA GLY A 25 -4.62 -10.73 0.59
C GLY A 25 -6.13 -10.63 0.81
N ASP A 26 -6.87 -11.40 0.03
CA ASP A 26 -8.33 -11.49 0.11
C ASP A 26 -8.73 -12.42 1.28
N PRO A 27 -9.78 -12.08 2.06
CA PRO A 27 -10.24 -12.91 3.17
C PRO A 27 -10.75 -14.30 2.73
N ALA A 28 -11.23 -14.44 1.50
CA ALA A 28 -11.71 -15.70 0.96
C ALA A 28 -10.59 -16.65 0.46
N THR A 29 -9.34 -16.20 0.44
CA THR A 29 -8.19 -16.97 0.00
C THR A 29 -7.16 -17.16 1.12
N PRO A 30 -6.23 -18.13 0.99
CA PRO A 30 -5.09 -18.21 1.92
C PRO A 30 -4.27 -16.91 1.93
N PRO A 31 -3.55 -16.61 3.03
CA PRO A 31 -2.69 -15.45 3.14
C PRO A 31 -1.74 -15.28 1.95
N SER A 32 -1.73 -14.10 1.36
CA SER A 32 -0.98 -13.81 0.14
C SER A 32 0.43 -13.31 0.43
N ARG A 33 1.31 -13.45 -0.57
CA ARG A 33 2.61 -12.79 -0.61
C ARG A 33 2.46 -11.38 -1.22
N MET A 34 3.29 -10.42 -0.80
CA MET A 34 3.33 -9.09 -1.41
C MET A 34 3.99 -9.03 -2.80
N GLY A 35 4.41 -10.17 -3.36
CA GLY A 35 5.04 -10.22 -4.68
C GLY A 35 6.54 -9.88 -4.72
N ILE A 36 7.07 -9.25 -3.68
CA ILE A 36 8.49 -8.90 -3.51
C ILE A 36 9.01 -9.43 -2.16
N SER A 37 10.34 -9.41 -1.96
CA SER A 37 10.98 -9.79 -0.69
C SER A 37 11.02 -8.59 0.26
N ILE A 38 9.86 -8.13 0.68
CA ILE A 38 9.73 -6.91 1.48
C ILE A 38 10.36 -7.05 2.86
N GLY A 39 10.27 -8.23 3.49
CA GLY A 39 10.86 -8.49 4.80
C GLY A 39 12.40 -8.36 4.78
N ASP A 40 13.04 -8.88 3.74
CA ASP A 40 14.49 -8.75 3.57
C ASP A 40 14.89 -7.29 3.33
N SER A 41 14.13 -6.56 2.51
CA SER A 41 14.36 -5.14 2.22
C SER A 41 14.19 -4.27 3.47
N LEU A 42 13.20 -4.54 4.31
CA LEU A 42 12.99 -3.84 5.57
C LEU A 42 14.14 -4.10 6.55
N ALA A 43 14.55 -5.36 6.71
CA ALA A 43 15.67 -5.71 7.58
C ALA A 43 16.97 -5.03 7.12
N ALA A 44 17.24 -4.99 5.82
CA ALA A 44 18.40 -4.29 5.27
C ALA A 44 18.33 -2.78 5.53
N THR A 45 17.17 -2.16 5.38
CA THR A 45 16.95 -0.73 5.64
C THR A 45 17.18 -0.40 7.12
N PHE A 46 16.59 -1.15 8.04
CA PHE A 46 16.80 -0.94 9.47
C PHE A 46 18.24 -1.24 9.90
N ALA A 47 18.89 -2.25 9.31
CA ALA A 47 20.31 -2.52 9.54
C ALA A 47 21.18 -1.34 9.07
N CYS A 48 20.91 -0.74 7.92
CA CYS A 48 21.60 0.43 7.42
C CYS A 48 21.42 1.64 8.36
N ILE A 49 20.20 1.92 8.80
CA ILE A 49 19.92 2.99 9.78
C ILE A 49 20.68 2.74 11.07
N GLY A 50 20.65 1.51 11.59
CA GLY A 50 21.37 1.11 12.78
C GLY A 50 22.88 1.29 12.64
N ALA A 51 23.45 0.88 11.50
CA ALA A 51 24.88 1.03 11.22
C ALA A 51 25.31 2.50 11.17
N LEU A 52 24.51 3.36 10.48
CA LEU A 52 24.80 4.81 10.44
C LEU A 52 24.69 5.44 11.83
N SER A 53 23.71 5.07 12.63
CA SER A 53 23.57 5.50 14.03
C SER A 53 24.75 5.04 14.89
N ALA A 54 25.19 3.80 14.71
CA ALA A 54 26.36 3.25 15.42
C ALA A 54 27.67 3.96 15.02
N LEU A 55 27.84 4.29 13.75
CA LEU A 55 28.99 5.07 13.26
C LEU A 55 28.98 6.48 13.88
N TYR A 56 27.84 7.15 13.84
CA TYR A 56 27.69 8.49 14.45
C TYR A 56 27.98 8.47 15.96
N TYR A 57 27.50 7.46 16.67
CA TYR A 57 27.81 7.27 18.09
C TYR A 57 29.31 7.05 18.33
N ARG A 58 29.94 6.21 17.50
CA ARG A 58 31.39 5.94 17.57
C ARG A 58 32.22 7.21 17.35
N GLU A 59 31.85 8.05 16.38
CA GLU A 59 32.54 9.32 16.12
C GLU A 59 32.53 10.25 17.35
N ARG A 60 31.47 10.20 18.16
CA ARG A 60 31.30 11.06 19.33
C ARG A 60 31.90 10.49 20.62
N THR A 61 31.93 9.19 20.74
CA THR A 61 32.28 8.50 22.01
C THR A 61 33.53 7.65 21.92
N GLY A 62 34.00 7.34 20.72
CA GLY A 62 35.07 6.37 20.48
C GLY A 62 34.62 4.91 20.63
N GLN A 63 33.34 4.64 20.97
CA GLN A 63 32.84 3.30 21.27
C GLN A 63 32.02 2.76 20.09
N GLY A 64 32.39 1.55 19.61
CA GLY A 64 31.59 0.78 18.66
C GLY A 64 30.48 -0.01 19.35
N GLN A 65 29.50 -0.49 18.52
CA GLN A 65 28.41 -1.34 19.00
C GLN A 65 27.98 -2.34 17.93
N VAL A 66 27.30 -3.40 18.36
CA VAL A 66 26.67 -4.38 17.46
C VAL A 66 25.28 -3.93 17.12
N VAL A 67 24.93 -4.03 15.83
CA VAL A 67 23.57 -3.83 15.31
C VAL A 67 22.99 -5.19 14.98
N ASP A 68 21.90 -5.57 15.66
CA ASP A 68 21.13 -6.79 15.38
C ASP A 68 19.83 -6.41 14.69
N SER A 69 19.58 -6.90 13.50
CA SER A 69 18.38 -6.60 12.68
C SER A 69 17.75 -7.91 12.20
N ALA A 70 16.62 -8.28 12.81
CA ALA A 70 15.90 -9.47 12.44
C ALA A 70 14.75 -9.14 11.46
N ILE A 71 14.51 -10.02 10.49
CA ILE A 71 13.47 -9.83 9.47
C ILE A 71 12.08 -9.69 10.12
N TYR A 72 11.74 -10.57 11.06
CA TYR A 72 10.41 -10.55 11.69
C TYR A 72 10.18 -9.30 12.54
N GLU A 73 11.20 -8.75 13.20
CA GLU A 73 11.12 -7.51 13.98
C GLU A 73 10.96 -6.30 13.07
N SER A 74 11.70 -6.29 11.96
CA SER A 74 11.60 -5.25 10.95
C SER A 74 10.20 -5.20 10.30
N VAL A 75 9.63 -6.36 10.02
CA VAL A 75 8.24 -6.51 9.54
C VAL A 75 7.26 -6.05 10.61
N LEU A 76 7.40 -6.54 11.85
CA LEU A 76 6.51 -6.17 12.96
C LEU A 76 6.47 -4.66 13.20
N ASN A 77 7.61 -3.99 13.08
CA ASN A 77 7.71 -2.54 13.24
C ASN A 77 6.86 -1.76 12.22
N MET A 78 6.57 -2.34 11.06
CA MET A 78 5.73 -1.75 10.02
C MET A 78 4.25 -2.11 10.15
N MET A 79 3.87 -2.93 11.13
CA MET A 79 2.49 -3.40 11.30
C MET A 79 1.59 -2.43 12.07
N GLU A 80 1.99 -1.16 12.17
CA GLU A 80 1.22 -0.07 12.78
C GLU A 80 0.79 -0.39 14.23
N SER A 81 -0.49 -0.21 14.54
CA SER A 81 -1.10 -0.41 15.85
C SER A 81 -1.57 -1.85 16.14
N LEU A 82 -1.28 -2.83 15.27
CA LEU A 82 -1.83 -4.18 15.32
C LEU A 82 -1.70 -4.82 16.72
N ILE A 83 -0.52 -4.73 17.34
CA ILE A 83 -0.29 -5.28 18.69
C ILE A 83 -1.08 -4.51 19.75
N THR A 84 -1.06 -3.18 19.68
CA THR A 84 -1.76 -2.31 20.65
C THR A 84 -3.27 -2.46 20.55
N GLU A 85 -3.81 -2.61 19.34
CA GLU A 85 -5.24 -2.88 19.11
C GLU A 85 -5.66 -4.17 19.82
N TYR A 86 -4.91 -5.24 19.58
CA TYR A 86 -5.19 -6.53 20.21
C TYR A 86 -5.07 -6.48 21.73
N ASP A 87 -4.00 -5.86 22.25
CA ASP A 87 -3.76 -5.75 23.72
C ASP A 87 -4.90 -5.01 24.43
N LYS A 88 -5.49 -3.98 23.80
CA LYS A 88 -6.54 -3.15 24.43
C LYS A 88 -7.94 -3.63 24.17
N THR A 89 -8.21 -4.27 23.04
CA THR A 89 -9.58 -4.56 22.61
C THR A 89 -9.83 -6.03 22.31
N GLY A 90 -8.80 -6.86 22.20
CA GLY A 90 -8.88 -8.22 21.70
C GLY A 90 -9.17 -8.31 20.19
N TYR A 91 -9.16 -7.18 19.48
CA TYR A 91 -9.43 -7.16 18.04
C TYR A 91 -8.26 -7.73 17.25
N ILE A 92 -8.55 -8.72 16.41
CA ILE A 92 -7.61 -9.30 15.47
C ILE A 92 -7.87 -8.68 14.10
N ARG A 93 -6.85 -7.99 13.56
CA ARG A 93 -6.94 -7.39 12.21
C ARG A 93 -6.85 -8.48 11.17
N GLU A 94 -7.90 -8.63 10.38
CA GLU A 94 -8.01 -9.63 9.32
C GLU A 94 -7.60 -9.07 7.95
N ARG A 95 -7.47 -9.97 6.96
CA ARG A 95 -7.28 -9.60 5.54
C ARG A 95 -8.53 -8.90 5.02
N THR A 96 -8.35 -7.89 4.20
CA THR A 96 -9.45 -7.06 3.68
C THR A 96 -9.39 -6.87 2.15
N GLY A 97 -8.48 -7.56 1.47
CA GLY A 97 -8.29 -7.37 0.04
C GLY A 97 -7.73 -5.98 -0.28
N ALA A 98 -8.38 -5.27 -1.18
CA ALA A 98 -7.96 -3.94 -1.63
C ALA A 98 -8.57 -2.80 -0.81
N ILE A 99 -9.45 -3.10 0.15
CA ILE A 99 -10.16 -2.07 0.94
C ILE A 99 -9.47 -1.78 2.27
N LEU A 100 -9.69 -0.56 2.76
CA LEU A 100 -9.50 -0.20 4.17
C LEU A 100 -10.88 -0.25 4.84
N PRO A 101 -11.10 -1.12 5.82
CA PRO A 101 -12.43 -1.31 6.41
C PRO A 101 -13.02 -0.02 7.00
N ASN A 102 -14.29 0.20 6.76
CA ASN A 102 -15.05 1.37 7.20
C ASN A 102 -14.56 2.71 6.62
N VAL A 103 -13.71 2.67 5.59
CA VAL A 103 -13.18 3.86 4.90
C VAL A 103 -13.59 3.79 3.43
N ALA A 104 -14.72 4.44 3.08
CA ALA A 104 -15.30 4.37 1.73
C ALA A 104 -15.61 5.75 1.15
N PRO A 105 -15.42 5.90 -0.19
CA PRO A 105 -14.71 4.98 -1.06
C PRO A 105 -13.19 5.11 -0.92
N SER A 106 -12.52 3.98 -0.76
CA SER A 106 -11.06 3.84 -0.83
C SER A 106 -10.76 2.42 -1.29
N ASN A 107 -10.69 2.20 -2.60
CA ASN A 107 -10.61 0.86 -3.20
C ASN A 107 -9.99 0.92 -4.60
N VAL A 108 -9.73 -0.26 -5.17
CA VAL A 108 -9.31 -0.45 -6.55
C VAL A 108 -10.52 -0.86 -7.39
N TYR A 109 -10.76 -0.13 -8.48
CA TYR A 109 -11.93 -0.32 -9.35
C TYR A 109 -11.51 -0.72 -10.75
N PRO A 110 -12.24 -1.65 -11.41
CA PRO A 110 -11.96 -2.03 -12.80
C PRO A 110 -12.39 -0.92 -13.76
N THR A 111 -11.67 -0.80 -14.89
CA THR A 111 -12.01 0.11 -16.00
C THR A 111 -12.47 -0.65 -17.23
N ARG A 112 -13.09 0.04 -18.19
CA ARG A 112 -13.64 -0.56 -19.42
C ARG A 112 -12.59 -1.30 -20.25
N ASP A 113 -11.38 -0.77 -20.31
CA ASP A 113 -10.26 -1.34 -21.07
C ASP A 113 -9.52 -2.50 -20.36
N GLY A 114 -10.09 -3.00 -19.25
CA GLY A 114 -9.52 -4.08 -18.45
C GLY A 114 -8.38 -3.65 -17.53
N GLY A 115 -8.14 -2.35 -17.38
CA GLY A 115 -7.25 -1.77 -16.39
C GLY A 115 -7.86 -1.72 -15.00
N MET A 116 -7.10 -1.15 -14.07
CA MET A 116 -7.51 -0.91 -12.69
C MET A 116 -7.09 0.49 -12.26
N ILE A 117 -7.98 1.17 -11.53
CA ILE A 117 -7.71 2.49 -10.93
C ILE A 117 -7.99 2.44 -9.44
N LEU A 118 -7.08 2.98 -8.64
CA LEU A 118 -7.33 3.26 -7.22
C LEU A 118 -8.04 4.62 -7.13
N ILE A 119 -9.12 4.70 -6.35
CA ILE A 119 -9.81 5.96 -6.03
C ILE A 119 -9.91 6.07 -4.51
N ALA A 120 -9.43 7.18 -3.94
CA ALA A 120 -9.46 7.46 -2.50
C ALA A 120 -10.28 8.73 -2.25
N ALA A 121 -11.61 8.59 -2.12
CA ALA A 121 -12.55 9.70 -1.97
C ALA A 121 -13.38 9.61 -0.68
N ASN A 122 -12.77 9.11 0.40
CA ASN A 122 -13.43 8.82 1.67
C ASN A 122 -13.79 10.07 2.51
N GLN A 123 -13.17 11.24 2.26
CA GLN A 123 -13.57 12.49 2.91
C GLN A 123 -14.86 13.04 2.30
N ASP A 124 -15.74 13.65 3.10
CA ASP A 124 -17.06 14.10 2.65
C ASP A 124 -16.99 15.07 1.47
N THR A 125 -16.06 16.02 1.51
CA THR A 125 -15.85 16.99 0.41
C THR A 125 -15.31 16.32 -0.86
N VAL A 126 -14.45 15.31 -0.73
CA VAL A 126 -13.90 14.57 -1.87
C VAL A 126 -14.95 13.64 -2.46
N PHE A 127 -15.77 13.01 -1.61
CA PHE A 127 -16.90 12.21 -2.07
C PHE A 127 -17.94 13.05 -2.83
N GLY A 128 -18.21 14.28 -2.37
CA GLY A 128 -19.08 15.21 -3.11
C GLY A 128 -18.58 15.44 -4.54
N ARG A 129 -17.27 15.68 -4.71
CA ARG A 129 -16.64 15.85 -6.03
C ARG A 129 -16.70 14.56 -6.88
N LEU A 130 -16.55 13.40 -6.24
CA LEU A 130 -16.71 12.12 -6.94
C LEU A 130 -18.14 11.93 -7.43
N ALA A 131 -19.14 12.23 -6.61
CA ALA A 131 -20.54 12.18 -6.98
C ALA A 131 -20.87 13.10 -8.18
N GLU A 132 -20.28 14.31 -8.19
CA GLU A 132 -20.38 15.22 -9.34
C GLU A 132 -19.70 14.67 -10.59
N ALA A 133 -18.49 14.11 -10.47
CA ALA A 133 -17.76 13.48 -11.57
C ALA A 133 -18.52 12.28 -12.17
N MET A 134 -19.24 11.54 -11.32
CA MET A 134 -20.13 10.46 -11.73
C MET A 134 -21.43 10.93 -12.40
N GLY A 135 -21.70 12.25 -12.42
CA GLY A 135 -23.00 12.79 -12.86
C GLY A 135 -24.16 12.48 -11.90
N ARG A 136 -23.84 12.17 -10.65
CA ARG A 136 -24.80 11.77 -9.60
C ARG A 136 -24.62 12.60 -8.32
N PRO A 137 -24.71 13.94 -8.38
CA PRO A 137 -24.46 14.81 -7.23
C PRO A 137 -25.40 14.55 -6.05
N GLU A 138 -26.58 13.95 -6.30
CA GLU A 138 -27.54 13.55 -5.25
C GLU A 138 -26.96 12.55 -4.25
N LEU A 139 -25.98 11.72 -4.64
CA LEU A 139 -25.36 10.73 -3.76
C LEU A 139 -24.70 11.38 -2.53
N SER A 140 -24.14 12.58 -2.68
CA SER A 140 -23.50 13.31 -1.58
C SER A 140 -24.51 13.84 -0.53
N LYS A 141 -25.79 13.83 -0.86
CA LYS A 141 -26.90 14.27 0.02
C LYS A 141 -27.76 13.10 0.49
N ASP A 142 -27.57 11.92 -0.06
CA ASP A 142 -28.27 10.69 0.33
C ASP A 142 -27.82 10.28 1.73
N GLU A 143 -28.74 10.10 2.67
CA GLU A 143 -28.45 9.70 4.06
C GLU A 143 -27.57 8.43 4.15
N ARG A 144 -27.64 7.56 3.14
CA ARG A 144 -26.83 6.35 3.06
C ARG A 144 -25.35 6.65 2.83
N TYR A 145 -24.99 7.82 2.23
CA TYR A 145 -23.63 8.16 1.78
C TYR A 145 -23.16 9.56 2.19
N ALA A 146 -23.99 10.37 2.80
CA ALA A 146 -23.71 11.78 3.09
C ALA A 146 -22.53 11.99 4.03
N THR A 147 -22.24 11.03 4.92
CA THR A 147 -21.13 11.13 5.89
C THR A 147 -20.13 9.99 5.72
N HIS A 148 -18.89 10.24 6.15
CA HIS A 148 -17.83 9.22 6.17
C HIS A 148 -18.30 7.93 6.88
N THR A 149 -18.93 8.04 8.06
CA THR A 149 -19.43 6.90 8.82
C THR A 149 -20.53 6.13 8.07
N ALA A 150 -21.47 6.86 7.44
CA ALA A 150 -22.55 6.23 6.68
C ALA A 150 -22.01 5.45 5.47
N ARG A 151 -21.04 6.02 4.75
CA ARG A 151 -20.36 5.33 3.64
C ARG A 151 -19.59 4.10 4.11
N GLY A 152 -18.85 4.22 5.22
CA GLY A 152 -18.12 3.09 5.80
C GLY A 152 -19.03 1.91 6.14
N ALA A 153 -20.21 2.18 6.73
CA ALA A 153 -21.20 1.17 7.04
C ALA A 153 -21.82 0.47 5.81
N ARG A 154 -21.74 1.12 4.63
CA ARG A 154 -22.27 0.62 3.35
C ARG A 154 -21.19 0.48 2.27
N GLN A 155 -19.96 0.24 2.72
CA GLN A 155 -18.77 0.23 1.86
C GLN A 155 -18.97 -0.64 0.61
N LYS A 156 -19.43 -1.88 0.78
CA LYS A 156 -19.62 -2.78 -0.37
C LYS A 156 -20.66 -2.25 -1.38
N GLU A 157 -21.80 -1.73 -0.91
CA GLU A 157 -22.84 -1.18 -1.78
C GLU A 157 -22.29 0.00 -2.59
N LEU A 158 -21.55 0.89 -1.95
CA LEU A 158 -20.96 2.05 -2.60
C LEU A 158 -19.85 1.66 -3.57
N ASP A 159 -18.99 0.72 -3.18
CA ASP A 159 -17.92 0.23 -4.04
C ASP A 159 -18.46 -0.46 -5.30
N ASP A 160 -19.54 -1.26 -5.18
CA ASP A 160 -20.20 -1.88 -6.33
C ASP A 160 -20.76 -0.80 -7.29
N LEU A 161 -21.41 0.23 -6.76
CA LEU A 161 -21.92 1.36 -7.55
C LEU A 161 -20.82 2.12 -8.30
N ILE A 162 -19.70 2.37 -7.65
CA ILE A 162 -18.55 3.03 -8.27
C ILE A 162 -17.91 2.11 -9.30
N ALA A 163 -17.77 0.82 -9.00
CA ALA A 163 -17.22 -0.16 -9.93
C ALA A 163 -18.05 -0.27 -11.21
N ASP A 164 -19.39 -0.24 -11.12
CA ASP A 164 -20.25 -0.26 -12.28
C ASP A 164 -20.08 0.99 -13.16
N TRP A 165 -19.86 2.15 -12.54
CA TRP A 165 -19.58 3.37 -13.27
C TRP A 165 -18.18 3.35 -13.92
N THR A 166 -17.13 2.96 -13.19
CA THR A 166 -15.77 2.94 -13.71
C THR A 166 -15.58 1.95 -14.86
N ARG A 167 -16.31 0.83 -14.89
CA ARG A 167 -16.37 -0.11 -16.02
C ARG A 167 -16.85 0.49 -17.32
N THR A 168 -17.47 1.65 -17.29
CA THR A 168 -17.95 2.34 -18.51
C THR A 168 -16.91 3.26 -19.14
N ILE A 169 -15.77 3.49 -18.47
CA ILE A 169 -14.76 4.49 -18.84
C ILE A 169 -13.38 3.81 -18.89
N ASP A 170 -12.56 4.15 -19.90
CA ASP A 170 -11.18 3.68 -20.00
C ASP A 170 -10.30 4.35 -18.94
N ALA A 171 -9.23 3.69 -18.52
CA ALA A 171 -8.39 4.14 -17.41
C ALA A 171 -7.78 5.55 -17.62
N GLY A 172 -7.34 5.89 -18.84
CA GLY A 172 -6.80 7.22 -19.14
C GLY A 172 -7.80 8.35 -18.97
N PRO A 173 -8.93 8.35 -19.70
CA PRO A 173 -9.99 9.32 -19.53
C PRO A 173 -10.54 9.40 -18.11
N LEU A 174 -10.61 8.28 -17.39
CA LEU A 174 -11.04 8.27 -16.00
C LEU A 174 -10.04 8.98 -15.09
N GLU A 175 -8.75 8.77 -15.29
CA GLU A 175 -7.69 9.44 -14.52
C GLU A 175 -7.73 10.97 -14.74
N GLU A 176 -7.87 11.42 -16.01
CA GLU A 176 -8.04 12.83 -16.36
C GLU A 176 -9.30 13.44 -15.70
N LEU A 177 -10.39 12.68 -15.65
CA LEU A 177 -11.63 13.11 -15.00
C LEU A 177 -11.41 13.28 -13.48
N MET A 178 -10.71 12.33 -12.84
CA MET A 178 -10.40 12.42 -11.41
C MET A 178 -9.51 13.66 -11.11
N GLU A 179 -8.50 13.90 -11.93
CA GLU A 179 -7.65 15.08 -11.81
C GLU A 179 -8.44 16.38 -11.95
N LYS A 180 -9.31 16.48 -12.97
CA LYS A 180 -10.17 17.64 -13.21
C LYS A 180 -11.05 18.00 -12.01
N PHE A 181 -11.57 17.00 -11.29
CA PHE A 181 -12.38 17.17 -10.09
C PHE A 181 -11.56 17.22 -8.79
N GLY A 182 -10.22 17.10 -8.87
CA GLY A 182 -9.32 17.09 -7.72
C GLY A 182 -9.57 15.92 -6.78
N ILE A 183 -9.86 14.75 -7.33
CA ILE A 183 -10.11 13.50 -6.61
C ILE A 183 -8.82 12.69 -6.60
N PRO A 184 -8.28 12.30 -5.42
CA PRO A 184 -7.12 11.43 -5.36
C PRO A 184 -7.41 10.08 -6.02
N ALA A 185 -6.75 9.81 -7.14
CA ALA A 185 -6.87 8.58 -7.90
C ALA A 185 -5.58 8.32 -8.68
N GLY A 186 -5.38 7.07 -9.09
CA GLY A 186 -4.24 6.71 -9.93
C GLY A 186 -4.36 5.29 -10.46
N LYS A 187 -3.85 5.06 -11.67
CA LYS A 187 -3.75 3.73 -12.26
C LYS A 187 -2.85 2.84 -11.43
N ILE A 188 -3.13 1.55 -11.43
CA ILE A 188 -2.21 0.55 -10.89
C ILE A 188 -1.13 0.30 -11.96
N TYR A 189 0.06 0.87 -11.75
CA TYR A 189 1.18 0.78 -12.67
C TYR A 189 1.80 -0.61 -12.67
N ARG A 190 2.08 -1.11 -13.86
CA ARG A 190 3.00 -2.20 -14.12
C ARG A 190 4.34 -1.64 -14.57
N THR A 191 5.38 -2.46 -14.65
CA THR A 191 6.72 -2.02 -15.05
C THR A 191 6.78 -1.24 -16.38
N PRO A 192 6.06 -1.62 -17.46
CA PRO A 192 6.07 -0.83 -18.70
C PRO A 192 5.58 0.61 -18.49
N GLU A 193 4.49 0.80 -17.76
CA GLU A 193 3.94 2.13 -17.48
C GLU A 193 4.93 2.99 -16.70
N MET A 194 5.62 2.44 -15.70
CA MET A 194 6.66 3.15 -14.93
C MET A 194 7.80 3.64 -15.82
N LEU A 195 8.24 2.83 -16.80
CA LEU A 195 9.34 3.15 -17.72
C LEU A 195 8.96 4.26 -18.71
N GLU A 196 7.69 4.39 -19.06
CA GLU A 196 7.19 5.38 -20.02
C GLU A 196 6.63 6.64 -19.36
N ASP A 197 6.44 6.65 -18.07
CA ASP A 197 5.86 7.75 -17.32
C ASP A 197 6.78 8.98 -17.29
N ALA A 198 6.20 10.14 -17.60
CA ALA A 198 6.94 11.40 -17.66
C ALA A 198 7.42 11.87 -16.27
N HIS A 199 6.67 11.58 -15.22
CA HIS A 199 7.03 11.97 -13.85
C HIS A 199 8.21 11.14 -13.34
N PHE A 200 8.24 9.82 -13.60
CA PHE A 200 9.39 8.97 -13.27
C PHE A 200 10.65 9.46 -13.98
N ARG A 201 10.55 9.88 -15.25
CA ARG A 201 11.68 10.46 -15.99
C ARG A 201 12.13 11.81 -15.41
N ALA A 202 11.19 12.71 -15.14
CA ALA A 202 11.50 14.04 -14.58
C ALA A 202 12.14 13.98 -13.19
N ARG A 203 11.78 12.95 -12.41
CA ARG A 203 12.34 12.70 -11.07
C ARG A 203 13.61 11.85 -11.08
N GLU A 204 14.04 11.38 -12.25
CA GLU A 204 15.16 10.41 -12.37
C GLU A 204 14.98 9.19 -11.44
N ALA A 205 13.72 8.77 -11.24
CA ALA A 205 13.39 7.66 -10.36
C ALA A 205 13.87 6.31 -10.91
N ILE A 206 14.04 6.24 -12.24
CA ILE A 206 14.62 5.11 -12.96
C ILE A 206 15.79 5.64 -13.77
N VAL A 207 17.00 5.23 -13.42
CA VAL A 207 18.23 5.66 -14.07
C VAL A 207 18.81 4.59 -14.98
N LYS A 208 19.61 5.01 -15.97
CA LYS A 208 20.38 4.12 -16.81
C LYS A 208 21.75 3.86 -16.19
N THR A 209 22.16 2.61 -16.14
CA THR A 209 23.47 2.19 -15.67
C THR A 209 24.09 1.17 -16.60
N MET A 210 25.43 1.14 -16.72
CA MET A 210 26.15 0.14 -17.52
C MET A 210 26.52 -1.05 -16.65
N HIS A 211 25.95 -2.22 -16.98
CA HIS A 211 26.33 -3.47 -16.35
C HIS A 211 27.39 -4.19 -17.21
N PRO A 212 28.49 -4.71 -16.63
CA PRO A 212 29.59 -5.29 -17.40
C PRO A 212 29.18 -6.45 -18.33
N LYS A 213 28.17 -7.23 -17.94
CA LYS A 213 27.71 -8.41 -18.65
C LYS A 213 26.50 -8.14 -19.55
N PHE A 214 25.59 -7.25 -19.14
CA PHE A 214 24.29 -7.08 -19.78
C PHE A 214 24.15 -5.76 -20.56
N GLY A 215 25.19 -4.90 -20.55
CA GLY A 215 25.13 -3.61 -21.20
C GLY A 215 24.32 -2.59 -20.40
N GLU A 216 23.63 -1.66 -21.09
CA GLU A 216 22.81 -0.64 -20.46
C GLU A 216 21.55 -1.29 -19.81
N LEU A 217 21.34 -1.03 -18.53
CA LEU A 217 20.17 -1.40 -17.77
C LEU A 217 19.46 -0.15 -17.24
N ARG A 218 18.14 -0.24 -17.11
CA ARG A 218 17.30 0.73 -16.39
C ARG A 218 16.97 0.18 -15.00
N MET A 219 17.26 0.93 -13.95
CA MET A 219 17.09 0.54 -12.55
C MET A 219 16.51 1.69 -11.75
#